data_eaf4123a6d46a33d5b6f129f89703506
#
_entry.id   eaf4123a6d46a33d5b6f129f89703506
#
_cell.length_a   1.000
_cell.length_b   1.000
_cell.length_c   1.000
_cell.angle_alpha   90.00
_cell.angle_beta   90.00
_cell.angle_gamma   90.00
#
_symmetry.space_group_name_H-M   'P 1'
#
loop_
_entity.id
_entity.type
_entity.pdbx_description
1 polymer ?
#
loop_
_entity_poly.entity_id
_entity_poly.type
_entity_poly.pdbx_seq_one_letter_code
_entity_poly.pdbx_strand_id
1 'polypeptide(L)'
;MAESKKYQIEARAVPQFIADQSDPANERYVFAYTIRFENVGTVPAQLISRHWVITDGKARVQEVRGLGVVGQQPLLKPGETFEYTSGCQIDTPVGTMRGSFQMTAEDGTQFEAVTGEFTLSIPRVLH
;
A
#
# COMPACT_ATOMS: atom_id res chain seq x y z
N MET A 1 19.92 22.00 7.97
CA MET A 1 18.48 22.23 8.06
C MET A 1 17.76 21.41 7.03
N ALA A 2 16.80 20.61 7.48
CA ALA A 2 15.96 19.89 6.52
C ALA A 2 14.96 20.86 5.91
N GLU A 3 14.91 20.92 4.59
CA GLU A 3 13.89 21.68 3.89
C GLU A 3 12.60 20.89 3.86
N SER A 4 11.47 21.51 4.15
CA SER A 4 10.17 20.90 3.98
C SER A 4 9.92 20.70 2.48
N LYS A 5 9.64 19.47 2.10
CA LYS A 5 9.26 19.20 0.72
C LYS A 5 7.84 19.68 0.49
N LYS A 6 7.64 20.44 -0.57
CA LYS A 6 6.33 20.96 -0.93
C LYS A 6 5.37 19.82 -1.27
N TYR A 7 5.84 18.84 -2.04
CA TYR A 7 5.04 17.71 -2.53
C TYR A 7 5.52 16.45 -1.85
N GLN A 8 4.88 16.06 -0.75
CA GLN A 8 5.27 14.84 -0.04
C GLN A 8 4.09 14.25 0.69
N ILE A 9 3.79 12.99 0.37
CA ILE A 9 2.81 12.20 1.11
C ILE A 9 3.51 10.92 1.54
N GLU A 10 3.50 10.64 2.84
CA GLU A 10 4.00 9.38 3.38
C GLU A 10 2.90 8.34 3.30
N ALA A 11 3.28 7.12 2.91
CA ALA A 11 2.39 5.97 2.88
C ALA A 11 3.03 4.86 3.70
N ARG A 12 2.31 4.35 4.70
CA ARG A 12 2.78 3.29 5.59
C ARG A 12 1.85 2.10 5.49
N ALA A 13 2.42 0.90 5.44
CA ALA A 13 1.68 -0.34 5.28
C ALA A 13 1.78 -1.20 6.53
N VAL A 14 0.64 -1.77 6.94
CA VAL A 14 0.56 -2.76 8.02
C VAL A 14 -0.13 -4.00 7.45
N PRO A 15 0.62 -5.08 7.16
CA PRO A 15 0.05 -6.32 6.66
C PRO A 15 -0.46 -7.19 7.80
N GLN A 16 -1.44 -8.05 7.48
CA GLN A 16 -2.00 -9.01 8.44
C GLN A 16 -2.42 -10.28 7.71
N PHE A 17 -2.01 -11.43 8.23
CA PHE A 17 -2.47 -12.73 7.71
C PHE A 17 -3.91 -12.96 8.15
N ILE A 18 -4.77 -13.40 7.21
CA ILE A 18 -6.19 -13.67 7.48
C ILE A 18 -6.41 -15.19 7.44
N ALA A 19 -6.26 -15.82 8.59
CA ALA A 19 -6.35 -17.27 8.71
C ALA A 19 -7.70 -17.82 8.27
N ASP A 20 -8.79 -17.14 8.64
CA ASP A 20 -10.15 -17.59 8.34
C ASP A 20 -10.47 -17.63 6.86
N GLN A 21 -9.77 -16.88 6.04
CA GLN A 21 -9.98 -16.85 4.60
C GLN A 21 -8.90 -17.62 3.83
N SER A 22 -7.93 -18.16 4.55
CA SER A 22 -6.80 -18.88 3.97
C SER A 22 -7.07 -20.39 3.98
N ASP A 23 -6.41 -21.09 3.07
CA ASP A 23 -6.47 -22.55 2.98
C ASP A 23 -5.07 -23.07 2.60
N PRO A 24 -4.16 -23.18 3.58
CA PRO A 24 -2.79 -23.60 3.31
C PRO A 24 -2.68 -24.97 2.65
N ALA A 25 -3.61 -25.89 2.93
CA ALA A 25 -3.62 -27.22 2.30
C ALA A 25 -3.80 -27.12 0.78
N ASN A 26 -4.45 -26.07 0.30
CA ASN A 26 -4.65 -25.77 -1.12
C ASN A 26 -3.80 -24.58 -1.60
N GLU A 27 -2.73 -24.27 -0.87
CA GLU A 27 -1.80 -23.20 -1.22
C GLU A 27 -2.50 -21.85 -1.40
N ARG A 28 -3.42 -21.54 -0.49
CA ARG A 28 -4.12 -20.25 -0.49
C ARG A 28 -3.80 -19.48 0.78
N TYR A 29 -3.14 -18.35 0.61
CA TYR A 29 -2.75 -17.48 1.72
C TYR A 29 -3.31 -16.09 1.47
N VAL A 30 -4.24 -15.66 2.35
CA VAL A 30 -4.93 -14.38 2.24
C VAL A 30 -4.36 -13.41 3.26
N PHE A 31 -4.04 -12.22 2.79
CA PHE A 31 -3.52 -11.14 3.64
C PHE A 31 -4.38 -9.90 3.46
N ALA A 32 -4.63 -9.23 4.57
CA ALA A 32 -5.12 -7.86 4.53
C ALA A 32 -3.92 -6.92 4.67
N TYR A 33 -4.03 -5.72 4.13
CA TYR A 33 -3.05 -4.68 4.36
C TYR A 33 -3.77 -3.36 4.56
N THR A 34 -3.32 -2.62 5.57
CA THR A 34 -3.85 -1.30 5.88
C THR A 34 -2.80 -0.29 5.50
N ILE A 35 -3.20 0.68 4.67
CA ILE A 35 -2.32 1.74 4.21
C ILE A 35 -2.78 3.06 4.82
N ARG A 36 -1.86 3.74 5.49
CA ARG A 36 -2.11 5.05 6.07
C ARG A 36 -1.30 6.08 5.31
N PHE A 37 -2.00 7.08 4.78
CA PHE A 37 -1.39 8.22 4.09
C PHE A 37 -1.40 9.43 5.00
N GLU A 38 -0.33 10.20 4.94
CA GLU A 38 -0.27 11.48 5.63
C GLU A 38 0.38 12.52 4.72
N ASN A 39 -0.28 13.65 4.53
CA ASN A 39 0.32 14.74 3.78
C ASN A 39 1.29 15.50 4.69
N VAL A 40 2.57 15.25 4.49
CA VAL A 40 3.65 15.91 5.22
C VAL A 40 4.30 17.03 4.40
N GLY A 41 3.71 17.33 3.25
CA GLY A 41 4.11 18.46 2.41
C GLY A 41 3.43 19.75 2.83
N THR A 42 3.48 20.74 1.97
CA THR A 42 2.96 22.08 2.27
C THR A 42 1.78 22.49 1.39
N VAL A 43 1.36 21.63 0.46
CA VAL A 43 0.23 21.88 -0.43
C VAL A 43 -0.74 20.71 -0.44
N PRO A 44 -2.05 20.96 -0.68
CA PRO A 44 -3.00 19.88 -0.86
C PRO A 44 -2.67 19.01 -2.07
N ALA A 45 -2.96 17.72 -1.97
CA ALA A 45 -2.76 16.78 -3.07
C ALA A 45 -3.83 15.70 -3.04
N GLN A 46 -4.21 15.24 -4.23
CA GLN A 46 -5.22 14.22 -4.41
C GLN A 46 -4.60 12.92 -4.89
N LEU A 47 -5.00 11.81 -4.28
CA LEU A 47 -4.61 10.47 -4.71
C LEU A 47 -5.44 10.12 -5.95
N ILE A 48 -4.77 9.85 -7.07
CA ILE A 48 -5.43 9.59 -8.35
C ILE A 48 -5.46 8.10 -8.66
N SER A 49 -4.32 7.41 -8.52
CA SER A 49 -4.21 6.02 -8.94
C SER A 49 -3.23 5.26 -8.06
N ARG A 50 -3.28 3.93 -8.15
CA ARG A 50 -2.41 3.03 -7.39
C ARG A 50 -1.73 2.04 -8.31
N HIS A 51 -0.55 1.60 -7.92
CA HIS A 51 0.18 0.53 -8.58
C HIS A 51 0.81 -0.36 -7.51
N TRP A 52 0.43 -1.64 -7.50
CA TRP A 52 0.98 -2.63 -6.59
C TRP A 52 1.82 -3.64 -7.35
N VAL A 53 2.94 -4.03 -6.77
CA VAL A 53 3.77 -5.15 -7.23
C VAL A 53 3.80 -6.17 -6.09
N ILE A 54 3.27 -7.36 -6.36
CA ILE A 54 3.17 -8.44 -5.38
C ILE A 54 4.06 -9.58 -5.88
N THR A 55 5.02 -10.01 -5.04
CA THR A 55 5.93 -11.10 -5.38
C THR A 55 5.73 -12.22 -4.38
N ASP A 56 5.43 -13.43 -4.85
CA ASP A 56 5.26 -14.57 -3.96
C ASP A 56 6.61 -15.25 -3.66
N GLY A 57 6.60 -16.27 -2.80
CA GLY A 57 7.80 -16.98 -2.40
C GLY A 57 8.48 -17.78 -3.51
N LYS A 58 7.82 -17.96 -4.65
CA LYS A 58 8.37 -18.62 -5.84
C LYS A 58 8.81 -17.60 -6.89
N ALA A 59 8.96 -16.34 -6.49
CA ALA A 59 9.38 -15.22 -7.33
C ALA A 59 8.40 -14.90 -8.48
N ARG A 60 7.16 -15.35 -8.40
CA ARG A 60 6.12 -14.95 -9.36
C ARG A 60 5.63 -13.56 -9.01
N VAL A 61 5.52 -12.70 -10.02
CA VAL A 61 5.17 -11.29 -9.85
C VAL A 61 3.77 -11.03 -10.40
N GLN A 62 2.96 -10.36 -9.61
CA GLN A 62 1.65 -9.89 -9.99
C GLN A 62 1.61 -8.37 -9.85
N GLU A 63 1.12 -7.68 -10.87
CA GLU A 63 0.96 -6.23 -10.81
C GLU A 63 -0.52 -5.88 -10.82
N VAL A 64 -0.90 -4.90 -10.02
CA VAL A 64 -2.28 -4.40 -9.94
C VAL A 64 -2.25 -2.88 -10.12
N ARG A 65 -2.98 -2.38 -11.10
CA ARG A 65 -3.13 -0.94 -11.36
C ARG A 65 -4.61 -0.58 -11.30
N GLY A 66 -4.90 0.60 -10.80
CA GLY A 66 -6.27 1.06 -10.76
C GLY A 66 -6.39 2.51 -10.30
N LEU A 67 -7.57 3.08 -10.52
CA LEU A 67 -7.87 4.43 -10.05
C LEU A 67 -8.24 4.40 -8.57
N GLY A 68 -7.71 5.37 -7.82
CA GLY A 68 -8.05 5.54 -6.42
C GLY A 68 -7.69 4.37 -5.52
N VAL A 69 -8.28 4.35 -4.34
CA VAL A 69 -8.17 3.28 -3.37
C VAL A 69 -9.58 3.02 -2.81
N VAL A 70 -10.02 1.75 -2.90
CA VAL A 70 -11.36 1.28 -2.49
C VAL A 70 -12.48 2.24 -2.96
N GLY A 71 -12.41 2.67 -4.23
CA GLY A 71 -13.42 3.53 -4.84
C GLY A 71 -13.31 5.00 -4.50
N GLN A 72 -12.22 5.44 -3.84
CA GLN A 72 -12.04 6.82 -3.42
C GLN A 72 -10.76 7.41 -3.98
N GLN A 73 -10.80 8.72 -4.26
CA GLN A 73 -9.65 9.51 -4.65
C GLN A 73 -9.52 10.68 -3.66
N PRO A 74 -9.03 10.39 -2.44
CA PRO A 74 -9.07 11.40 -1.38
C PRO A 74 -8.13 12.57 -1.66
N LEU A 75 -8.62 13.77 -1.32
CA LEU A 75 -7.83 14.98 -1.32
C LEU A 75 -7.32 15.20 0.10
N LEU A 76 -6.00 15.30 0.25
CA LEU A 76 -5.37 15.50 1.55
C LEU A 76 -4.73 16.88 1.60
N LYS A 77 -5.19 17.70 2.55
CA LYS A 77 -4.52 18.96 2.88
C LYS A 77 -3.31 18.68 3.76
N PRO A 78 -2.35 19.60 3.85
CA PRO A 78 -1.21 19.42 4.76
C PRO A 78 -1.64 19.04 6.16
N GLY A 79 -1.05 17.96 6.70
CA GLY A 79 -1.37 17.40 8.01
C GLY A 79 -2.53 16.42 8.03
N GLU A 80 -3.29 16.32 6.95
CA GLU A 80 -4.41 15.36 6.91
C GLU A 80 -3.94 13.95 6.61
N THR A 81 -4.72 12.99 7.09
CA THR A 81 -4.45 11.57 6.92
C THR A 81 -5.65 10.87 6.26
N PHE A 82 -5.37 9.74 5.62
CA PHE A 82 -6.38 8.86 5.07
C PHE A 82 -5.90 7.43 5.23
N GLU A 83 -6.81 6.53 5.60
CA GLU A 83 -6.46 5.13 5.82
C GLU A 83 -7.46 4.24 5.12
N TYR A 84 -6.97 3.15 4.50
CA TYR A 84 -7.83 2.14 3.94
C TYR A 84 -7.23 0.76 4.15
N THR A 85 -8.10 -0.27 4.09
CA THR A 85 -7.69 -1.66 4.18
C THR A 85 -8.19 -2.41 2.96
N SER A 86 -7.33 -3.22 2.38
CA SER A 86 -7.66 -4.07 1.26
C SER A 86 -7.00 -5.43 1.46
N GLY A 87 -7.11 -6.33 0.50
CA GLY A 87 -6.56 -7.67 0.64
C GLY A 87 -5.93 -8.19 -0.62
N CYS A 88 -5.12 -9.23 -0.47
CA CYS A 88 -4.54 -9.96 -1.58
C CYS A 88 -4.41 -11.43 -1.22
N GLN A 89 -4.20 -12.26 -2.25
CA GLN A 89 -3.99 -13.68 -2.09
C GLN A 89 -2.72 -14.07 -2.84
N ILE A 90 -1.88 -14.87 -2.19
CA ILE A 90 -0.71 -15.49 -2.82
C ILE A 90 -0.73 -16.98 -2.56
N ASP A 91 0.06 -17.72 -3.33
CA ASP A 91 0.08 -19.20 -3.27
C ASP A 91 1.16 -19.73 -2.33
N THR A 92 1.89 -18.85 -1.67
CA THR A 92 3.00 -19.22 -0.77
C THR A 92 2.82 -18.54 0.58
N PRO A 93 3.41 -19.12 1.66
CA PRO A 93 3.23 -18.56 3.00
C PRO A 93 3.97 -17.24 3.25
N VAL A 94 4.90 -16.88 2.37
CA VAL A 94 5.67 -15.63 2.46
C VAL A 94 5.74 -15.00 1.08
N GLY A 95 5.60 -13.68 1.04
CA GLY A 95 5.78 -12.89 -0.16
C GLY A 95 6.10 -11.45 0.19
N THR A 96 6.16 -10.59 -0.79
CA THR A 96 6.39 -9.16 -0.58
C THR A 96 5.42 -8.32 -1.41
N MET A 97 5.19 -7.11 -0.97
CA MET A 97 4.43 -6.11 -1.72
C MET A 97 5.17 -4.79 -1.69
N ARG A 98 5.03 -4.04 -2.75
CA ARG A 98 5.42 -2.63 -2.77
C ARG A 98 4.39 -1.85 -3.57
N GLY A 99 4.03 -0.68 -3.08
CA GLY A 99 3.00 0.14 -3.68
C GLY A 99 3.49 1.53 -4.02
N SER A 100 2.97 2.07 -5.10
CA SER A 100 3.13 3.48 -5.45
C SER A 100 1.76 4.07 -5.76
N PHE A 101 1.59 5.33 -5.38
CA PHE A 101 0.32 6.04 -5.53
C PHE A 101 0.61 7.34 -6.25
N GLN A 102 -0.08 7.57 -7.36
CA GLN A 102 0.11 8.78 -8.15
C GLN A 102 -0.73 9.88 -7.55
N MET A 103 -0.08 10.98 -7.20
CA MET A 103 -0.70 12.12 -6.55
C MET A 103 -0.67 13.31 -7.49
N THR A 104 -1.71 14.14 -7.41
CA THR A 104 -1.74 15.42 -8.12
C THR A 104 -1.96 16.53 -7.11
N ALA A 105 -0.99 17.45 -7.03
CA ALA A 105 -1.10 18.60 -6.15
C ALA A 105 -2.07 19.64 -6.70
N GLU A 106 -2.48 20.56 -5.83
CA GLU A 106 -3.43 21.63 -6.16
C GLU A 106 -2.98 22.48 -7.36
N ASP A 107 -1.67 22.65 -7.55
CA ASP A 107 -1.11 23.40 -8.68
C ASP A 107 -0.92 22.54 -9.95
N GLY A 108 -1.39 21.29 -9.93
CA GLY A 108 -1.28 20.38 -11.07
C GLY A 108 0.00 19.54 -11.08
N THR A 109 0.92 19.77 -10.16
CA THR A 109 2.17 19.00 -10.09
C THR A 109 1.86 17.54 -9.73
N GLN A 110 2.43 16.61 -10.50
CA GLN A 110 2.28 15.18 -10.27
C GLN A 110 3.50 14.65 -9.54
N PHE A 111 3.27 13.77 -8.58
CA PHE A 111 4.35 13.12 -7.80
C PHE A 111 3.84 11.80 -7.25
N GLU A 112 4.72 11.01 -6.66
CA GLU A 112 4.37 9.70 -6.12
C GLU A 112 4.53 9.64 -4.61
N ALA A 113 3.63 8.88 -3.97
CA ALA A 113 3.81 8.37 -2.62
C ALA A 113 4.11 6.88 -2.72
N VAL A 114 5.09 6.39 -1.97
CA VAL A 114 5.49 4.98 -2.02
C VAL A 114 5.46 4.37 -0.62
N THR A 115 5.05 3.09 -0.52
CA THR A 115 5.08 2.38 0.77
C THR A 115 6.46 1.83 1.10
N GLY A 116 7.32 1.66 0.10
CA GLY A 116 8.47 0.77 0.22
C GLY A 116 8.03 -0.69 0.15
N GLU A 117 8.98 -1.59 0.18
CA GLU A 117 8.68 -3.02 0.18
C GLU A 117 8.33 -3.47 1.59
N PHE A 118 7.26 -4.27 1.73
CA PHE A 118 6.91 -4.88 3.00
C PHE A 118 6.60 -6.36 2.80
N THR A 119 6.74 -7.14 3.86
CA THR A 119 6.64 -8.59 3.82
C THR A 119 5.23 -9.04 4.18
N LEU A 120 4.70 -9.97 3.38
CA LEU A 120 3.52 -10.76 3.69
C LEU A 120 4.00 -12.09 4.27
N SER A 121 3.64 -12.40 5.50
CA SER A 121 4.11 -13.62 6.14
C SER A 121 3.07 -14.16 7.10
N ILE A 122 2.87 -15.48 7.06
CA ILE A 122 2.06 -16.14 8.09
C ILE A 122 2.78 -15.99 9.43
N PRO A 123 2.04 -16.02 10.56
CA PRO A 123 2.65 -15.92 11.87
C PRO A 123 3.62 -17.08 12.09
N ARG A 124 4.78 -16.76 12.69
CA ARG A 124 5.75 -17.80 13.05
C ARG A 124 5.29 -18.50 14.32
N VAL A 125 5.21 -19.82 14.25
CA VAL A 125 4.90 -20.64 15.42
C VAL A 125 6.21 -21.00 16.10
N LEU A 126 6.35 -20.61 17.36
CA LEU A 126 7.51 -20.96 18.19
C LEU A 126 7.20 -22.24 18.96
N HIS A 127 8.09 -23.21 18.87
CA HIS A 127 8.00 -24.48 19.60
C HIS A 127 8.99 -24.51 20.74
#